data_bb8bc014159eb5304a033aa560c846df
#
_entry.id   bb8bc014159eb5304a033aa560c846df
#
_cell.length_a   1.000
_cell.length_b   1.000
_cell.length_c   1.000
_cell.angle_alpha   90.00
_cell.angle_beta   90.00
_cell.angle_gamma   90.00
#
_symmetry.space_group_name_H-M   'P 1'
#
loop_
_entity.id
_entity.type
_entity.pdbx_description
1 polymer ?
#
loop_
_entity_poly.entity_id
_entity_poly.type
_entity_poly.pdbx_seq_one_letter_code
_entity_poly.pdbx_strand_id
1 'polypeptide(L)'
;MTEKRAENIMIPEEANYQRTMKCDVEPYLRNCEKDGYIESYDRTAIYYRTYRIPQAKAAIVISHGFCEFAEKYKEVIYYFLKNGYSVYVPEHRGHGYSDRIVVDGEKVHIEDYEQYVQDLHFFVKNVVELTEKRRILFCHSMGGAIGVRYLEEFPLTFDAAILSAPMLGMNTGKYPKWLAKVTADFFCAIGKGTKYAAGQSNFSDKPSFETSSCVSRERYMYIYNMRLRNINYQTYGGTYAWVKAGFKVIRKLQRRKNINSIKIPLMIFEAEKDNMVDNCGIEKFAKKAKTAQLVRMKDSKHEIFNAGEAVRDSYYRQIFLFLNHVYTAQERMNEENGYETKTDEARKILGTV
;
A
#
# COMPACT_ATOMS: atom_id res chain seq x y z
N MET A 1 10.70 32.77 7.20
CA MET A 1 9.79 31.62 7.35
C MET A 1 10.64 30.41 7.73
N THR A 2 10.62 30.03 8.99
CA THR A 2 11.44 28.95 9.55
C THR A 2 10.95 27.62 9.00
N GLU A 3 11.78 26.95 8.18
CA GLU A 3 11.64 25.52 7.91
C GLU A 3 11.57 24.80 9.26
N LYS A 4 10.36 24.39 9.67
CA LYS A 4 10.22 23.38 10.72
C LYS A 4 10.94 22.14 10.18
N ARG A 5 12.12 21.83 10.75
CA ARG A 5 12.87 20.61 10.49
C ARG A 5 11.87 19.45 10.55
N ALA A 6 11.83 18.62 9.52
CA ALA A 6 11.22 17.30 9.62
C ALA A 6 11.80 16.64 10.88
N GLU A 7 10.94 16.32 11.84
CA GLU A 7 11.39 15.70 13.08
C GLU A 7 12.26 14.50 12.75
N ASN A 8 13.38 14.35 13.47
CA ASN A 8 14.36 13.29 13.25
C ASN A 8 13.66 11.94 13.32
N ILE A 9 13.45 11.32 12.16
CA ILE A 9 12.95 9.94 12.09
C ILE A 9 14.10 9.08 12.59
N MET A 10 13.92 8.42 13.75
CA MET A 10 14.88 7.43 14.22
C MET A 10 14.80 6.21 13.29
N ILE A 11 15.69 6.17 12.30
CA ILE A 11 15.85 5.01 11.43
C ILE A 11 16.80 4.04 12.14
N PRO A 12 16.35 2.83 12.54
CA PRO A 12 17.22 1.86 13.18
C PRO A 12 18.42 1.53 12.29
N GLU A 13 19.62 1.63 12.84
CA GLU A 13 20.85 1.22 12.16
C GLU A 13 20.79 -0.25 11.78
N GLU A 14 21.37 -0.61 10.63
CA GLU A 14 21.35 -1.99 10.13
C GLU A 14 21.93 -2.98 11.16
N ALA A 15 23.06 -2.65 11.77
CA ALA A 15 23.74 -3.50 12.75
C ALA A 15 22.92 -3.75 14.03
N ASN A 16 22.03 -2.85 14.41
CA ASN A 16 21.22 -2.92 15.62
C ASN A 16 19.74 -3.21 15.34
N TYR A 17 19.37 -3.47 14.10
CA TYR A 17 17.99 -3.56 13.66
C TYR A 17 17.13 -4.51 14.50
N GLN A 18 17.58 -5.76 14.68
CA GLN A 18 16.84 -6.79 15.45
C GLN A 18 16.60 -6.35 16.90
N ARG A 19 17.59 -5.73 17.52
CA ARG A 19 17.49 -5.21 18.90
C ARG A 19 16.51 -4.05 18.96
N THR A 20 16.64 -3.07 18.05
CA THR A 20 15.75 -1.90 17.99
C THR A 20 14.31 -2.32 17.76
N MET A 21 14.06 -3.27 16.84
CA MET A 21 12.71 -3.78 16.63
C MET A 21 12.11 -4.38 17.89
N LYS A 22 12.86 -5.23 18.62
CA LYS A 22 12.36 -5.92 19.82
C LYS A 22 12.25 -5.02 21.06
N CYS A 23 13.19 -4.10 21.24
CA CYS A 23 13.28 -3.31 22.47
C CYS A 23 12.53 -1.97 22.40
N ASP A 24 12.42 -1.37 21.20
CA ASP A 24 11.87 -0.03 21.05
C ASP A 24 10.59 -0.03 20.19
N VAL A 25 10.63 -0.63 18.99
CA VAL A 25 9.53 -0.56 18.02
C VAL A 25 8.34 -1.40 18.48
N GLU A 26 8.51 -2.70 18.69
CA GLU A 26 7.39 -3.59 19.05
C GLU A 26 6.72 -3.22 20.39
N PRO A 27 7.46 -2.84 21.46
CA PRO A 27 6.82 -2.36 22.70
C PRO A 27 6.00 -1.08 22.49
N TYR A 28 6.53 -0.14 21.68
CA TYR A 28 5.80 1.09 21.35
C TYR A 28 4.50 0.78 20.58
N LEU A 29 4.55 -0.11 19.58
CA LEU A 29 3.39 -0.49 18.79
C LEU A 29 2.31 -1.17 19.64
N ARG A 30 2.67 -2.08 20.56
CA ARG A 30 1.72 -2.77 21.44
C ARG A 30 0.87 -1.81 22.29
N ASN A 31 1.36 -0.63 22.61
CA ASN A 31 0.61 0.35 23.42
C ASN A 31 -0.55 1.02 22.65
N CYS A 32 -0.53 0.98 21.32
CA CYS A 32 -1.54 1.62 20.46
C CYS A 32 -2.21 0.65 19.49
N GLU A 33 -1.81 -0.61 19.51
CA GLU A 33 -2.32 -1.66 18.64
C GLU A 33 -3.67 -2.19 19.10
N LYS A 34 -4.59 -2.36 18.14
CA LYS A 34 -5.80 -3.18 18.27
C LYS A 34 -6.00 -3.94 16.97
N ASP A 35 -6.55 -5.13 17.06
CA ASP A 35 -6.89 -5.96 15.92
C ASP A 35 -8.36 -6.38 15.94
N GLY A 36 -8.83 -6.89 14.82
CA GLY A 36 -10.20 -7.35 14.67
C GLY A 36 -10.49 -7.89 13.29
N TYR A 37 -11.73 -8.26 13.08
CA TYR A 37 -12.27 -8.73 11.82
C TYR A 37 -13.45 -7.87 11.40
N ILE A 38 -13.62 -7.74 10.08
CA ILE A 38 -14.80 -7.16 9.46
C ILE A 38 -15.31 -8.12 8.38
N GLU A 39 -16.60 -8.29 8.29
CA GLU A 39 -17.21 -8.98 7.15
C GLU A 39 -17.28 -8.04 5.95
N SER A 40 -16.74 -8.50 4.81
CA SER A 40 -16.84 -7.81 3.53
C SER A 40 -18.23 -8.02 2.91
N TYR A 41 -18.45 -7.45 1.72
CA TYR A 41 -19.72 -7.48 0.98
C TYR A 41 -20.26 -8.91 0.70
N ASP A 42 -19.37 -9.90 0.61
CA ASP A 42 -19.66 -11.31 0.34
C ASP A 42 -19.47 -12.22 1.57
N ARG A 43 -19.44 -11.63 2.76
CA ARG A 43 -19.19 -12.26 4.07
C ARG A 43 -17.77 -12.81 4.27
N THR A 44 -16.83 -12.50 3.37
CA THR A 44 -15.41 -12.81 3.60
C THR A 44 -14.93 -12.06 4.84
N ALA A 45 -14.37 -12.78 5.81
CA ALA A 45 -13.78 -12.16 6.99
C ALA A 45 -12.41 -11.56 6.64
N ILE A 46 -12.30 -10.26 6.79
CA ILE A 46 -11.06 -9.49 6.57
C ILE A 46 -10.49 -9.12 7.94
N TYR A 47 -9.31 -9.65 8.23
CA TYR A 47 -8.55 -9.28 9.41
C TYR A 47 -7.89 -7.93 9.22
N TYR A 48 -7.79 -7.15 10.30
CA TYR A 48 -7.08 -5.87 10.28
C TYR A 48 -6.39 -5.58 11.59
N ARG A 49 -5.40 -4.70 11.52
CA ARG A 49 -4.76 -4.06 12.68
C ARG A 49 -4.89 -2.56 12.59
N THR A 50 -5.07 -1.92 13.74
CA THR A 50 -5.09 -0.47 13.87
C THR A 50 -4.08 -0.05 14.92
N TYR A 51 -3.41 1.06 14.66
CA TYR A 51 -2.45 1.69 15.56
C TYR A 51 -2.87 3.15 15.68
N ARG A 52 -3.51 3.48 16.81
CA ARG A 52 -4.11 4.80 17.00
C ARG A 52 -3.36 5.61 18.02
N ILE A 53 -3.13 6.88 17.72
CA ILE A 53 -2.55 7.88 18.63
C ILE A 53 -3.53 9.02 18.84
N PRO A 54 -3.54 9.66 20.04
CA PRO A 54 -4.34 10.85 20.29
C PRO A 54 -3.97 11.98 19.33
N GLN A 55 -4.98 12.73 18.87
CA GLN A 55 -4.80 13.92 18.03
C GLN A 55 -3.95 13.67 16.76
N ALA A 56 -4.15 12.51 16.12
CA ALA A 56 -3.47 12.20 14.88
C ALA A 56 -3.77 13.26 13.79
N LYS A 57 -2.76 13.63 13.01
CA LYS A 57 -2.88 14.53 11.85
C LYS A 57 -3.83 13.96 10.80
N ALA A 58 -3.73 12.64 10.57
CA ALA A 58 -4.56 11.86 9.67
C ALA A 58 -4.38 10.36 9.92
N ALA A 59 -5.23 9.54 9.29
CA ALA A 59 -5.05 8.10 9.19
C ALA A 59 -4.25 7.71 7.94
N ILE A 60 -3.29 6.83 8.09
CA ILE A 60 -2.63 6.12 7.00
C ILE A 60 -3.28 4.75 6.86
N VAL A 61 -3.90 4.48 5.72
CA VAL A 61 -4.42 3.14 5.38
C VAL A 61 -3.41 2.43 4.50
N ILE A 62 -2.86 1.31 4.98
CA ILE A 62 -1.86 0.53 4.25
C ILE A 62 -2.53 -0.58 3.46
N SER A 63 -2.43 -0.53 2.12
CA SER A 63 -2.77 -1.64 1.21
C SER A 63 -1.48 -2.37 0.86
N HIS A 64 -1.28 -3.55 1.45
CA HIS A 64 -0.04 -4.31 1.36
C HIS A 64 0.14 -5.06 0.04
N GLY A 65 1.35 -5.56 -0.23
CA GLY A 65 1.70 -6.26 -1.45
C GLY A 65 1.31 -7.75 -1.46
N PHE A 66 1.65 -8.40 -2.56
CA PHE A 66 1.47 -9.84 -2.77
C PHE A 66 2.28 -10.66 -1.76
N CYS A 67 1.66 -11.67 -1.16
CA CYS A 67 2.26 -12.53 -0.13
C CYS A 67 2.76 -11.77 1.11
N GLU A 68 2.13 -10.65 1.45
CA GLU A 68 2.47 -9.86 2.62
C GLU A 68 1.39 -9.93 3.71
N PHE A 69 1.66 -9.34 4.85
CA PHE A 69 0.82 -9.34 6.03
C PHE A 69 1.09 -8.09 6.89
N ALA A 70 0.19 -7.74 7.78
CA ALA A 70 0.24 -6.48 8.53
C ALA A 70 1.54 -6.32 9.35
N GLU A 71 2.02 -7.38 10.01
CA GLU A 71 3.22 -7.30 10.84
C GLU A 71 4.52 -7.04 10.07
N LYS A 72 4.55 -7.30 8.76
CA LYS A 72 5.68 -6.93 7.90
C LYS A 72 5.94 -5.42 7.93
N TYR A 73 4.91 -4.63 8.17
CA TYR A 73 4.95 -3.17 8.13
C TYR A 73 5.27 -2.51 9.47
N LYS A 74 5.63 -3.25 10.53
CA LYS A 74 5.89 -2.70 11.87
C LYS A 74 6.82 -1.48 11.87
N GLU A 75 7.92 -1.52 11.11
CA GLU A 75 8.86 -0.37 11.00
C GLU A 75 8.20 0.81 10.27
N VAL A 76 7.47 0.57 9.18
CA VAL A 76 6.73 1.59 8.44
C VAL A 76 5.67 2.24 9.32
N ILE A 77 4.91 1.42 10.06
CA ILE A 77 3.89 1.87 11.00
C ILE A 77 4.51 2.75 12.10
N TYR A 78 5.63 2.32 12.66
CA TYR A 78 6.35 3.07 13.68
C TYR A 78 6.74 4.48 13.20
N TYR A 79 7.24 4.61 11.97
CA TYR A 79 7.60 5.91 11.42
C TYR A 79 6.38 6.81 11.21
N PHE A 80 5.26 6.28 10.74
CA PHE A 80 4.03 7.07 10.63
C PHE A 80 3.52 7.53 11.99
N LEU A 81 3.49 6.66 12.99
CA LEU A 81 3.06 7.01 14.35
C LEU A 81 3.95 8.10 14.97
N LYS A 82 5.28 7.97 14.84
CA LYS A 82 6.25 8.97 15.32
C LYS A 82 6.12 10.33 14.63
N ASN A 83 5.56 10.36 13.43
CA ASN A 83 5.28 11.59 12.69
C ASN A 83 3.84 12.09 12.87
N GLY A 84 3.08 11.52 13.79
CA GLY A 84 1.76 12.01 14.18
C GLY A 84 0.61 11.48 13.34
N TYR A 85 0.74 10.31 12.71
CA TYR A 85 -0.31 9.65 11.94
C TYR A 85 -0.77 8.37 12.63
N SER A 86 -2.09 8.15 12.73
CA SER A 86 -2.64 6.83 13.06
C SER A 86 -2.53 5.89 11.86
N VAL A 87 -2.42 4.58 12.07
CA VAL A 87 -2.23 3.62 10.97
C VAL A 87 -3.25 2.50 11.03
N TYR A 88 -3.77 2.11 9.87
CA TYR A 88 -4.79 1.09 9.68
C TYR A 88 -4.32 0.13 8.58
N VAL A 89 -4.27 -1.17 8.89
CA VAL A 89 -3.74 -2.18 7.97
C VAL A 89 -4.71 -3.34 7.85
N PRO A 90 -5.59 -3.38 6.83
CA PRO A 90 -6.33 -4.59 6.51
C PRO A 90 -5.39 -5.60 5.86
N GLU A 91 -5.54 -6.87 6.18
CA GLU A 91 -4.92 -7.96 5.42
C GLU A 91 -5.86 -8.37 4.28
N HIS A 92 -5.38 -8.29 3.04
CA HIS A 92 -6.21 -8.62 1.88
C HIS A 92 -6.69 -10.07 1.94
N ARG A 93 -7.92 -10.35 1.41
CA ARG A 93 -8.40 -11.74 1.30
C ARG A 93 -7.31 -12.65 0.72
N GLY A 94 -7.19 -13.85 1.24
CA GLY A 94 -6.13 -14.78 0.85
C GLY A 94 -4.77 -14.53 1.50
N HIS A 95 -4.63 -13.56 2.40
CA HIS A 95 -3.38 -13.22 3.08
C HIS A 95 -3.57 -13.15 4.60
N GLY A 96 -2.48 -13.39 5.32
CA GLY A 96 -2.46 -13.27 6.77
C GLY A 96 -3.57 -14.06 7.46
N TYR A 97 -4.30 -13.40 8.32
CA TYR A 97 -5.45 -13.97 9.05
C TYR A 97 -6.79 -13.79 8.35
N SER A 98 -6.84 -13.12 7.19
CA SER A 98 -8.07 -12.99 6.41
C SER A 98 -8.47 -14.31 5.75
N ASP A 99 -9.77 -14.47 5.47
CA ASP A 99 -10.31 -15.66 4.83
C ASP A 99 -9.67 -15.96 3.47
N ARG A 100 -9.64 -17.25 3.16
CA ARG A 100 -9.09 -17.79 1.91
C ARG A 100 -10.20 -18.43 1.08
N ILE A 101 -10.17 -18.14 -0.22
CA ILE A 101 -11.13 -18.73 -1.18
C ILE A 101 -10.76 -20.19 -1.50
N VAL A 102 -9.48 -20.56 -1.38
CA VAL A 102 -8.98 -21.92 -1.64
C VAL A 102 -8.49 -22.58 -0.36
N VAL A 103 -8.62 -23.92 -0.30
CA VAL A 103 -8.24 -24.72 0.90
C VAL A 103 -6.74 -24.60 1.20
N ASP A 104 -5.90 -24.54 0.17
CA ASP A 104 -4.44 -24.40 0.33
C ASP A 104 -4.09 -22.97 0.74
N GLY A 105 -3.79 -22.80 2.03
CA GLY A 105 -3.53 -21.49 2.63
C GLY A 105 -2.28 -20.76 2.14
N GLU A 106 -1.38 -21.44 1.44
CA GLU A 106 -0.20 -20.82 0.85
C GLU A 106 -0.48 -20.17 -0.51
N LYS A 107 -1.62 -20.49 -1.16
CA LYS A 107 -1.99 -19.95 -2.46
C LYS A 107 -2.65 -18.59 -2.35
N VAL A 108 -2.14 -17.63 -3.12
CA VAL A 108 -2.89 -16.41 -3.42
C VAL A 108 -3.83 -16.69 -4.58
N HIS A 109 -5.11 -16.61 -4.32
CA HIS A 109 -6.17 -16.83 -5.29
C HIS A 109 -7.19 -15.71 -5.25
N ILE A 110 -7.59 -15.24 -6.41
CA ILE A 110 -8.67 -14.28 -6.63
C ILE A 110 -9.26 -14.52 -8.02
N GLU A 111 -10.55 -14.34 -8.18
CA GLU A 111 -11.21 -14.44 -9.49
C GLU A 111 -11.27 -13.10 -10.21
N ASP A 112 -11.50 -12.03 -9.45
CA ASP A 112 -11.51 -10.67 -9.97
C ASP A 112 -10.87 -9.70 -8.96
N TYR A 113 -10.04 -8.78 -9.43
CA TYR A 113 -9.40 -7.75 -8.59
C TYR A 113 -10.40 -6.80 -7.91
N GLU A 114 -11.61 -6.68 -8.44
CA GLU A 114 -12.68 -5.89 -7.80
C GLU A 114 -13.03 -6.43 -6.41
N GLN A 115 -12.80 -7.73 -6.13
CA GLN A 115 -12.98 -8.31 -4.80
C GLN A 115 -12.07 -7.63 -3.77
N TYR A 116 -10.79 -7.43 -4.08
CA TYR A 116 -9.87 -6.67 -3.22
C TYR A 116 -10.31 -5.21 -3.01
N VAL A 117 -10.80 -4.59 -4.08
CA VAL A 117 -11.24 -3.18 -4.04
C VAL A 117 -12.45 -3.03 -3.14
N GLN A 118 -13.42 -3.94 -3.23
CA GLN A 118 -14.59 -3.95 -2.38
C GLN A 118 -14.24 -4.23 -0.92
N ASP A 119 -13.32 -5.17 -0.63
CA ASP A 119 -12.83 -5.43 0.73
C ASP A 119 -12.23 -4.16 1.35
N LEU A 120 -11.36 -3.48 0.60
CA LEU A 120 -10.77 -2.23 1.05
C LEU A 120 -11.84 -1.15 1.28
N HIS A 121 -12.86 -1.10 0.41
CA HIS A 121 -13.97 -0.15 0.57
C HIS A 121 -14.77 -0.43 1.85
N PHE A 122 -15.16 -1.68 2.09
CA PHE A 122 -15.86 -2.06 3.32
C PHE A 122 -15.03 -1.76 4.57
N PHE A 123 -13.73 -2.05 4.54
CA PHE A 123 -12.83 -1.73 5.63
C PHE A 123 -12.75 -0.21 5.88
N VAL A 124 -12.55 0.59 4.84
CA VAL A 124 -12.46 2.05 4.98
C VAL A 124 -13.77 2.61 5.54
N LYS A 125 -14.91 2.20 5.02
CA LYS A 125 -16.23 2.68 5.46
C LYS A 125 -16.57 2.30 6.90
N ASN A 126 -16.29 1.07 7.30
CA ASN A 126 -16.78 0.54 8.58
C ASN A 126 -15.76 0.60 9.71
N VAL A 127 -14.48 0.88 9.42
CA VAL A 127 -13.43 0.97 10.44
C VAL A 127 -12.77 2.35 10.45
N VAL A 128 -12.33 2.85 9.28
CA VAL A 128 -11.52 4.07 9.21
C VAL A 128 -12.39 5.32 9.28
N GLU A 129 -13.43 5.43 8.45
CA GLU A 129 -14.29 6.62 8.37
C GLU A 129 -15.07 6.90 9.66
N LEU A 130 -15.35 5.88 10.46
CA LEU A 130 -16.00 6.05 11.75
C LEU A 130 -15.17 6.84 12.77
N THR A 131 -13.85 6.91 12.55
CA THR A 131 -12.92 7.47 13.54
C THR A 131 -12.04 8.58 12.98
N GLU A 132 -11.84 8.64 11.66
CA GLU A 132 -10.85 9.49 11.03
C GLU A 132 -11.45 10.33 9.88
N LYS A 133 -11.27 11.64 9.96
CA LYS A 133 -11.74 12.58 8.94
C LYS A 133 -10.74 12.75 7.79
N ARG A 134 -9.44 12.81 8.11
CA ARG A 134 -8.35 12.95 7.13
C ARG A 134 -7.71 11.60 6.89
N ARG A 135 -7.56 11.19 5.64
CA ARG A 135 -7.12 9.83 5.27
C ARG A 135 -6.13 9.86 4.12
N ILE A 136 -5.05 9.14 4.27
CA ILE A 136 -4.00 8.92 3.27
C ILE A 136 -3.97 7.43 2.93
N LEU A 137 -3.88 7.10 1.66
CA LEU A 137 -3.70 5.74 1.21
C LEU A 137 -2.21 5.47 0.93
N PHE A 138 -1.63 4.52 1.64
CA PHE A 138 -0.28 4.02 1.39
C PHE A 138 -0.36 2.63 0.77
N CYS A 139 0.20 2.46 -0.42
CA CYS A 139 0.10 1.21 -1.17
C CYS A 139 1.47 0.68 -1.56
N HIS A 140 1.66 -0.63 -1.45
CA HIS A 140 2.86 -1.30 -1.94
C HIS A 140 2.51 -2.38 -2.97
N SER A 141 3.24 -2.43 -4.09
CA SER A 141 3.19 -3.54 -5.06
C SER A 141 1.76 -3.87 -5.54
N MET A 142 1.27 -5.10 -5.28
CA MET A 142 -0.12 -5.53 -5.52
C MET A 142 -1.12 -4.56 -4.92
N GLY A 143 -0.88 -4.10 -3.68
CA GLY A 143 -1.68 -3.09 -3.01
C GLY A 143 -1.74 -1.77 -3.79
N GLY A 144 -0.71 -1.46 -4.58
CA GLY A 144 -0.70 -0.33 -5.51
C GLY A 144 -1.72 -0.46 -6.63
N ALA A 145 -1.88 -1.66 -7.20
CA ALA A 145 -2.94 -1.92 -8.19
C ALA A 145 -4.33 -1.83 -7.55
N ILE A 146 -4.49 -2.36 -6.33
CA ILE A 146 -5.75 -2.28 -5.56
C ILE A 146 -6.07 -0.82 -5.26
N GLY A 147 -5.11 -0.07 -4.71
CA GLY A 147 -5.30 1.33 -4.32
C GLY A 147 -5.61 2.24 -5.49
N VAL A 148 -4.88 2.12 -6.61
CA VAL A 148 -5.19 2.90 -7.83
C VAL A 148 -6.58 2.57 -8.34
N ARG A 149 -6.97 1.28 -8.37
CA ARG A 149 -8.32 0.88 -8.79
C ARG A 149 -9.38 1.41 -7.84
N TYR A 150 -9.10 1.41 -6.53
CA TYR A 150 -9.96 2.00 -5.52
C TYR A 150 -10.18 3.50 -5.78
N LEU A 151 -9.10 4.26 -6.02
CA LEU A 151 -9.17 5.70 -6.29
C LEU A 151 -9.90 6.05 -7.60
N GLU A 152 -9.87 5.15 -8.60
CA GLU A 152 -10.66 5.27 -9.83
C GLU A 152 -12.17 5.12 -9.57
N GLU A 153 -12.54 4.26 -8.60
CA GLU A 153 -13.94 3.97 -8.26
C GLU A 153 -14.51 4.94 -7.21
N PHE A 154 -13.67 5.30 -6.21
CA PHE A 154 -14.03 6.12 -5.06
C PHE A 154 -13.09 7.34 -4.91
N PRO A 155 -13.11 8.29 -5.84
CA PRO A 155 -12.06 9.30 -6.01
C PRO A 155 -11.92 10.32 -4.88
N LEU A 156 -12.90 10.44 -3.97
CA LEU A 156 -12.93 11.43 -2.88
C LEU A 156 -12.76 10.83 -1.49
N THR A 157 -12.41 9.56 -1.38
CA THR A 157 -12.30 8.87 -0.08
C THR A 157 -11.01 9.24 0.67
N PHE A 158 -9.94 9.53 -0.05
CA PHE A 158 -8.64 9.88 0.50
C PHE A 158 -8.22 11.28 0.09
N ASP A 159 -7.41 11.94 0.94
CA ASP A 159 -6.86 13.27 0.68
C ASP A 159 -5.63 13.22 -0.23
N ALA A 160 -4.85 12.15 -0.15
CA ALA A 160 -3.70 11.87 -1.00
C ALA A 160 -3.39 10.37 -1.01
N ALA A 161 -2.50 9.93 -1.92
CA ALA A 161 -1.99 8.57 -1.92
C ALA A 161 -0.48 8.50 -2.18
N ILE A 162 0.16 7.51 -1.55
CA ILE A 162 1.56 7.15 -1.69
C ILE A 162 1.62 5.75 -2.28
N LEU A 163 2.22 5.62 -3.45
CA LEU A 163 2.33 4.35 -4.18
C LEU A 163 3.80 3.93 -4.22
N SER A 164 4.17 2.93 -3.43
CA SER A 164 5.53 2.37 -3.34
C SER A 164 5.68 1.18 -4.27
N ALA A 165 6.46 1.32 -5.33
CA ALA A 165 6.67 0.29 -6.36
C ALA A 165 5.34 -0.40 -6.81
N PRO A 166 4.31 0.37 -7.23
CA PRO A 166 2.97 -0.16 -7.46
C PRO A 166 2.92 -1.11 -8.66
N MET A 167 2.13 -2.18 -8.59
CA MET A 167 1.93 -3.15 -9.67
C MET A 167 1.06 -2.55 -10.80
N LEU A 168 1.61 -1.58 -11.53
CA LEU A 168 0.99 -0.97 -12.72
C LEU A 168 1.48 -1.58 -14.03
N GLY A 169 2.37 -2.55 -13.93
CA GLY A 169 2.85 -3.45 -14.96
C GLY A 169 3.35 -4.74 -14.30
N MET A 170 3.00 -5.89 -14.87
CA MET A 170 3.44 -7.19 -14.36
C MET A 170 4.79 -7.57 -14.99
N ASN A 171 5.76 -7.93 -14.15
CA ASN A 171 6.99 -8.57 -14.60
C ASN A 171 6.73 -10.08 -14.74
N THR A 172 7.01 -10.64 -15.88
CA THR A 172 6.84 -12.07 -16.19
C THR A 172 8.18 -12.79 -16.34
N GLY A 173 9.26 -12.17 -15.85
CA GLY A 173 10.62 -12.70 -15.95
C GLY A 173 11.06 -12.87 -17.41
N LYS A 174 11.54 -14.05 -17.75
CA LYS A 174 12.04 -14.38 -19.09
C LYS A 174 10.93 -14.64 -20.13
N TYR A 175 9.67 -14.78 -19.68
CA TYR A 175 8.57 -15.12 -20.57
C TYR A 175 7.88 -13.85 -21.11
N PRO A 176 7.49 -13.83 -22.41
CA PRO A 176 6.70 -12.75 -22.96
C PRO A 176 5.36 -12.60 -22.21
N LYS A 177 4.94 -11.37 -21.94
CA LYS A 177 3.69 -11.07 -21.21
C LYS A 177 2.46 -11.70 -21.86
N TRP A 178 2.41 -11.71 -23.21
CA TRP A 178 1.30 -12.32 -23.92
C TRP A 178 1.20 -13.83 -23.68
N LEU A 179 2.36 -14.53 -23.57
CA LEU A 179 2.39 -15.98 -23.31
C LEU A 179 1.89 -16.27 -21.90
N ALA A 180 2.37 -15.52 -20.89
CA ALA A 180 1.91 -15.67 -19.50
C ALA A 180 0.39 -15.44 -19.39
N LYS A 181 -0.13 -14.43 -20.10
CA LYS A 181 -1.57 -14.15 -20.16
C LYS A 181 -2.35 -15.30 -20.82
N VAL A 182 -1.95 -15.76 -22.01
CA VAL A 182 -2.65 -16.85 -22.73
C VAL A 182 -2.63 -18.14 -21.92
N THR A 183 -1.50 -18.44 -21.26
CA THR A 183 -1.38 -19.61 -20.38
C THR A 183 -2.37 -19.51 -19.21
N ALA A 184 -2.45 -18.35 -18.55
CA ALA A 184 -3.40 -18.16 -17.46
C ALA A 184 -4.86 -18.25 -17.92
N ASP A 185 -5.19 -17.65 -19.07
CA ASP A 185 -6.53 -17.74 -19.66
C ASP A 185 -6.91 -19.19 -20.00
N PHE A 186 -5.97 -19.96 -20.57
CA PHE A 186 -6.17 -21.37 -20.92
C PHE A 186 -6.43 -22.23 -19.70
N PHE A 187 -5.57 -22.13 -18.65
CA PHE A 187 -5.74 -22.93 -17.43
C PHE A 187 -7.03 -22.58 -16.70
N CYS A 188 -7.44 -21.32 -16.70
CA CYS A 188 -8.75 -20.93 -16.17
C CYS A 188 -9.91 -21.51 -16.98
N ALA A 189 -9.82 -21.51 -18.31
CA ALA A 189 -10.87 -22.02 -19.20
C ALA A 189 -11.12 -23.53 -19.02
N ILE A 190 -10.06 -24.31 -18.71
CA ILE A 190 -10.17 -25.76 -18.46
C ILE A 190 -10.42 -26.11 -16.98
N GLY A 191 -10.87 -25.14 -16.13
CA GLY A 191 -11.19 -25.37 -14.72
C GLY A 191 -9.97 -25.55 -13.79
N LYS A 192 -8.76 -25.23 -14.24
CA LYS A 192 -7.52 -25.33 -13.45
C LYS A 192 -7.01 -23.98 -12.94
N GLY A 193 -7.86 -22.98 -12.82
CA GLY A 193 -7.53 -21.63 -12.37
C GLY A 193 -6.95 -21.57 -10.94
N THR A 194 -7.29 -22.52 -10.07
CA THR A 194 -6.80 -22.62 -8.68
C THR A 194 -5.41 -23.27 -8.55
N LYS A 195 -4.82 -23.76 -9.65
CA LYS A 195 -3.45 -24.28 -9.62
C LYS A 195 -2.44 -23.15 -9.61
N TYR A 196 -1.25 -23.41 -9.04
CA TYR A 196 -0.14 -22.48 -9.12
C TYR A 196 0.16 -22.11 -10.57
N ALA A 197 0.36 -20.83 -10.80
CA ALA A 197 0.86 -20.35 -12.10
C ALA A 197 2.30 -20.85 -12.33
N ALA A 198 2.72 -20.94 -13.58
CA ALA A 198 4.06 -21.38 -13.93
C ALA A 198 5.14 -20.56 -13.19
N GLY A 199 6.07 -21.22 -12.53
CA GLY A 199 7.12 -20.61 -11.72
C GLY A 199 6.69 -20.18 -10.31
N GLN A 200 5.46 -20.46 -9.90
CA GLN A 200 4.98 -20.25 -8.53
C GLN A 200 5.01 -21.57 -7.74
N SER A 201 5.22 -21.46 -6.43
CA SER A 201 5.36 -22.62 -5.53
C SER A 201 4.87 -22.29 -4.12
N ASN A 202 4.92 -23.25 -3.24
CA ASN A 202 4.72 -23.10 -1.81
C ASN A 202 5.85 -22.30 -1.15
N PHE A 203 5.60 -21.85 0.08
CA PHE A 203 6.60 -21.21 0.92
C PHE A 203 7.76 -22.20 1.19
N SER A 204 8.99 -21.68 1.21
CA SER A 204 10.19 -22.46 1.53
C SER A 204 10.71 -22.10 2.91
N ASP A 205 11.05 -23.12 3.70
CA ASP A 205 11.72 -22.99 5.00
C ASP A 205 13.23 -22.67 4.87
N LYS A 206 13.72 -22.48 3.64
CA LYS A 206 15.10 -22.06 3.35
C LYS A 206 15.12 -20.61 2.88
N PRO A 207 15.84 -19.71 3.58
CA PRO A 207 15.92 -18.32 3.19
C PRO A 207 16.67 -18.14 1.85
N SER A 208 16.18 -17.26 1.00
CA SER A 208 16.78 -16.92 -0.30
C SER A 208 16.94 -15.40 -0.45
N PHE A 209 17.76 -14.82 0.42
CA PHE A 209 17.98 -13.37 0.47
C PHE A 209 18.51 -12.80 -0.85
N GLU A 210 19.40 -13.49 -1.52
CA GLU A 210 20.07 -13.05 -2.76
C GLU A 210 19.07 -12.76 -3.89
N THR A 211 17.99 -13.54 -3.96
CA THR A 211 16.91 -13.39 -4.96
C THR A 211 15.72 -12.57 -4.46
N SER A 212 15.80 -12.10 -3.20
CA SER A 212 14.69 -11.38 -2.57
C SER A 212 14.50 -9.96 -3.14
N SER A 213 13.35 -9.39 -2.85
CA SER A 213 12.97 -8.01 -3.16
C SER A 213 13.57 -6.99 -2.19
N CYS A 214 14.28 -7.45 -1.17
CA CYS A 214 14.85 -6.66 -0.09
C CYS A 214 16.34 -6.40 -0.30
N VAL A 215 16.85 -5.21 0.06
CA VAL A 215 18.28 -4.90 0.07
C VAL A 215 18.88 -5.17 1.44
N SER A 216 18.15 -4.88 2.52
CA SER A 216 18.60 -5.11 3.89
C SER A 216 18.45 -6.58 4.30
N ARG A 217 19.57 -7.23 4.64
CA ARG A 217 19.56 -8.61 5.12
C ARG A 217 18.88 -8.74 6.48
N GLU A 218 19.06 -7.78 7.38
CA GLU A 218 18.48 -7.80 8.71
C GLU A 218 16.95 -7.70 8.66
N ARG A 219 16.40 -6.82 7.79
CA ARG A 219 14.96 -6.70 7.58
C ARG A 219 14.36 -7.94 6.91
N TYR A 220 15.05 -8.47 5.92
CA TYR A 220 14.66 -9.72 5.29
C TYR A 220 14.55 -10.86 6.31
N MET A 221 15.60 -11.08 7.13
CA MET A 221 15.61 -12.15 8.13
C MET A 221 14.58 -11.95 9.23
N TYR A 222 14.32 -10.70 9.63
CA TYR A 222 13.28 -10.37 10.61
C TYR A 222 11.89 -10.80 10.12
N ILE A 223 11.54 -10.45 8.88
CA ILE A 223 10.26 -10.80 8.25
C ILE A 223 10.19 -12.31 7.98
N TYR A 224 11.26 -12.90 7.49
CA TYR A 224 11.34 -14.33 7.22
C TYR A 224 11.13 -15.18 8.49
N ASN A 225 11.72 -14.76 9.60
CA ASN A 225 11.53 -15.42 10.90
C ASN A 225 10.09 -15.31 11.42
N MET A 226 9.35 -14.25 11.11
CA MET A 226 7.91 -14.16 11.39
C MET A 226 7.13 -15.20 10.58
N ARG A 227 7.43 -15.38 9.31
CA ARG A 227 6.80 -16.39 8.45
C ARG A 227 7.05 -17.82 8.96
N LEU A 228 8.28 -18.15 9.37
CA LEU A 228 8.60 -19.47 9.91
C LEU A 228 7.79 -19.80 11.17
N ARG A 229 7.44 -18.81 11.98
CA ARG A 229 6.72 -18.98 13.24
C ARG A 229 5.19 -18.99 13.10
N ASN A 230 4.68 -18.57 11.96
CA ASN A 230 3.24 -18.36 11.78
C ASN A 230 2.80 -18.83 10.39
N ILE A 231 2.05 -19.93 10.35
CA ILE A 231 1.55 -20.50 9.11
C ILE A 231 0.66 -19.54 8.31
N ASN A 232 -0.07 -18.64 8.97
CA ASN A 232 -0.89 -17.64 8.29
C ASN A 232 -0.06 -16.65 7.46
N TYR A 233 1.23 -16.50 7.74
CA TYR A 233 2.14 -15.64 7.00
C TYR A 233 2.91 -16.35 5.88
N GLN A 234 2.65 -17.66 5.68
CA GLN A 234 3.34 -18.48 4.67
C GLN A 234 2.65 -18.45 3.30
N THR A 235 1.68 -17.56 3.08
CA THR A 235 1.15 -17.28 1.74
C THR A 235 2.30 -16.92 0.79
N TYR A 236 2.41 -17.63 -0.37
CA TYR A 236 3.62 -17.49 -1.20
C TYR A 236 3.38 -17.47 -2.70
N GLY A 237 2.58 -18.33 -3.28
CA GLY A 237 2.44 -18.49 -4.72
C GLY A 237 1.09 -18.07 -5.29
N GLY A 238 1.10 -17.39 -6.44
CA GLY A 238 -0.12 -16.99 -7.16
C GLY A 238 -0.69 -18.10 -8.03
N THR A 239 -2.00 -18.18 -8.09
CA THR A 239 -2.72 -19.09 -9.01
C THR A 239 -2.85 -18.50 -10.41
N TYR A 240 -3.21 -19.35 -11.41
CA TYR A 240 -3.51 -18.87 -12.76
C TYR A 240 -4.66 -17.86 -12.77
N ALA A 241 -5.69 -18.03 -11.92
CA ALA A 241 -6.77 -17.06 -11.80
C ALA A 241 -6.28 -15.70 -11.30
N TRP A 242 -5.39 -15.67 -10.29
CA TRP A 242 -4.78 -14.44 -9.81
C TRP A 242 -3.97 -13.74 -10.92
N VAL A 243 -3.15 -14.47 -11.68
CA VAL A 243 -2.37 -13.92 -12.80
C VAL A 243 -3.29 -13.33 -13.88
N LYS A 244 -4.36 -14.06 -14.27
CA LYS A 244 -5.37 -13.58 -15.22
C LYS A 244 -6.04 -12.30 -14.72
N ALA A 245 -6.48 -12.28 -13.47
CA ALA A 245 -7.09 -11.11 -12.84
C ALA A 245 -6.13 -9.91 -12.79
N GLY A 246 -4.83 -10.16 -12.50
CA GLY A 246 -3.77 -9.17 -12.51
C GLY A 246 -3.58 -8.51 -13.89
N PHE A 247 -3.51 -9.28 -14.97
CA PHE A 247 -3.46 -8.71 -16.32
C PHE A 247 -4.71 -7.90 -16.67
N LYS A 248 -5.89 -8.37 -16.23
CA LYS A 248 -7.17 -7.67 -16.46
C LYS A 248 -7.18 -6.31 -15.76
N VAL A 249 -6.79 -6.23 -14.49
CA VAL A 249 -6.78 -4.98 -13.73
C VAL A 249 -5.74 -4.00 -14.29
N ILE A 250 -4.50 -4.43 -14.56
CA ILE A 250 -3.45 -3.56 -15.10
C ILE A 250 -3.91 -2.90 -16.42
N ARG A 251 -4.55 -3.66 -17.31
CA ARG A 251 -5.13 -3.09 -18.55
C ARG A 251 -6.19 -2.03 -18.26
N LYS A 252 -6.98 -2.19 -17.17
CA LYS A 252 -8.01 -1.25 -16.74
C LYS A 252 -7.37 0.04 -16.19
N LEU A 253 -6.36 -0.11 -15.31
CA LEU A 253 -5.62 1.00 -14.68
C LEU A 253 -4.89 1.89 -15.70
N GLN A 254 -4.46 1.35 -16.83
CA GLN A 254 -3.75 2.11 -17.87
C GLN A 254 -4.68 2.90 -18.82
N ARG A 255 -6.01 2.81 -18.63
CA ARG A 255 -6.98 3.56 -19.44
C ARG A 255 -7.04 5.01 -19.03
N ARG A 256 -6.87 5.94 -19.97
CA ARG A 256 -6.86 7.39 -19.71
C ARG A 256 -8.11 7.88 -19.00
N LYS A 257 -9.29 7.32 -19.33
CA LYS A 257 -10.56 7.67 -18.66
C LYS A 257 -10.50 7.41 -17.15
N ASN A 258 -9.97 6.24 -16.77
CA ASN A 258 -9.88 5.82 -15.39
C ASN A 258 -8.83 6.66 -14.62
N ILE A 259 -7.64 6.85 -15.21
CA ILE A 259 -6.59 7.69 -14.61
C ILE A 259 -7.10 9.11 -14.35
N ASN A 260 -7.90 9.67 -15.26
CA ASN A 260 -8.45 11.02 -15.14
C ASN A 260 -9.54 11.14 -14.04
N SER A 261 -10.11 10.04 -13.53
CA SER A 261 -11.03 10.08 -12.38
C SER A 261 -10.31 10.34 -11.06
N ILE A 262 -9.01 10.03 -10.98
CA ILE A 262 -8.21 10.30 -9.78
C ILE A 262 -7.91 11.79 -9.69
N LYS A 263 -8.41 12.44 -8.63
CA LYS A 263 -8.31 13.89 -8.43
C LYS A 263 -7.34 14.30 -7.33
N ILE A 264 -7.00 13.37 -6.45
CA ILE A 264 -6.14 13.62 -5.30
C ILE A 264 -4.65 13.61 -5.71
N PRO A 265 -3.77 14.28 -4.96
CA PRO A 265 -2.32 14.20 -5.16
C PRO A 265 -1.80 12.77 -4.99
N LEU A 266 -0.93 12.33 -5.92
CA LEU A 266 -0.28 11.04 -5.89
C LEU A 266 1.24 11.21 -5.80
N MET A 267 1.88 10.56 -4.83
CA MET A 267 3.33 10.36 -4.81
C MET A 267 3.63 8.91 -5.21
N ILE A 268 4.39 8.72 -6.27
CA ILE A 268 4.71 7.40 -6.81
C ILE A 268 6.22 7.18 -6.67
N PHE A 269 6.62 6.12 -6.00
CA PHE A 269 8.01 5.70 -5.92
C PHE A 269 8.26 4.50 -6.85
N GLU A 270 9.28 4.62 -7.68
CA GLU A 270 9.77 3.58 -8.58
C GLU A 270 11.11 3.06 -8.06
N ALA A 271 11.23 1.76 -7.83
CA ALA A 271 12.49 1.13 -7.46
C ALA A 271 13.37 0.92 -8.70
N GLU A 272 14.62 1.40 -8.67
CA GLU A 272 15.53 1.31 -9.83
C GLU A 272 15.79 -0.14 -10.26
N LYS A 273 16.01 -1.04 -9.29
CA LYS A 273 16.37 -2.45 -9.52
C LYS A 273 15.18 -3.35 -9.19
N ASP A 274 13.97 -2.97 -9.63
CA ASP A 274 12.76 -3.75 -9.38
C ASP A 274 12.77 -5.06 -10.17
N ASN A 275 12.60 -6.18 -9.46
CA ASN A 275 12.54 -7.52 -10.02
C ASN A 275 11.13 -8.14 -10.01
N MET A 276 10.13 -7.42 -9.45
CA MET A 276 8.76 -7.92 -9.25
C MET A 276 7.75 -7.26 -10.17
N VAL A 277 7.85 -5.94 -10.38
CA VAL A 277 6.95 -5.18 -11.24
C VAL A 277 7.69 -4.60 -12.45
N ASP A 278 6.93 -4.24 -13.48
CA ASP A 278 7.48 -3.60 -14.67
C ASP A 278 7.39 -2.08 -14.53
N ASN A 279 8.55 -1.44 -14.35
CA ASN A 279 8.67 0.01 -14.22
C ASN A 279 8.09 0.78 -15.42
N CYS A 280 8.12 0.20 -16.63
CA CYS A 280 7.44 0.82 -17.79
C CYS A 280 5.94 1.04 -17.53
N GLY A 281 5.29 0.19 -16.74
CA GLY A 281 3.89 0.36 -16.33
C GLY A 281 3.71 1.57 -15.41
N ILE A 282 4.63 1.76 -14.46
CA ILE A 282 4.64 2.90 -13.52
C ILE A 282 4.85 4.20 -14.29
N GLU A 283 5.87 4.27 -15.14
CA GLU A 283 6.18 5.45 -15.94
C GLU A 283 5.03 5.84 -16.88
N LYS A 284 4.41 4.85 -17.56
CA LYS A 284 3.24 5.09 -18.44
C LYS A 284 2.05 5.65 -17.69
N PHE A 285 1.80 5.15 -16.47
CA PHE A 285 0.73 5.66 -15.62
C PHE A 285 1.03 7.09 -15.16
N ALA A 286 2.22 7.33 -14.60
CA ALA A 286 2.64 8.63 -14.10
C ALA A 286 2.59 9.73 -15.18
N LYS A 287 3.01 9.43 -16.40
CA LYS A 287 2.92 10.37 -17.55
C LYS A 287 1.47 10.78 -17.89
N LYS A 288 0.47 9.96 -17.55
CA LYS A 288 -0.94 10.24 -17.82
C LYS A 288 -1.65 10.87 -16.63
N ALA A 289 -1.21 10.59 -15.41
CA ALA A 289 -1.82 11.06 -14.18
C ALA A 289 -1.33 12.48 -13.86
N LYS A 290 -2.19 13.49 -14.06
CA LYS A 290 -1.84 14.91 -13.89
C LYS A 290 -1.47 15.28 -12.44
N THR A 291 -1.97 14.54 -11.47
CA THR A 291 -1.75 14.77 -10.03
C THR A 291 -0.58 13.96 -9.47
N ALA A 292 0.13 13.21 -10.32
CA ALA A 292 1.19 12.30 -9.89
C ALA A 292 2.56 12.97 -9.94
N GLN A 293 3.30 12.80 -8.84
CA GLN A 293 4.75 13.04 -8.75
C GLN A 293 5.46 11.68 -8.75
N LEU A 294 6.30 11.43 -9.74
CA LEU A 294 7.12 10.22 -9.84
C LEU A 294 8.52 10.47 -9.28
N VAL A 295 8.93 9.62 -8.36
CA VAL A 295 10.25 9.62 -7.73
C VAL A 295 10.94 8.29 -7.98
N ARG A 296 12.10 8.31 -8.66
CA ARG A 296 12.93 7.13 -8.85
C ARG A 296 13.92 6.98 -7.70
N MET A 297 13.84 5.86 -6.99
CA MET A 297 14.70 5.53 -5.87
C MET A 297 15.89 4.71 -6.36
N LYS A 298 17.06 5.37 -6.47
CA LYS A 298 18.32 4.70 -6.84
C LYS A 298 18.71 3.68 -5.76
N ASP A 299 19.44 2.64 -6.17
CA ASP A 299 19.95 1.59 -5.30
C ASP A 299 18.89 0.85 -4.45
N SER A 300 17.64 0.93 -4.87
CA SER A 300 16.54 0.17 -4.26
C SER A 300 16.13 -1.03 -5.11
N LYS A 301 15.73 -2.11 -4.46
CA LYS A 301 14.91 -3.18 -5.01
C LYS A 301 13.42 -2.89 -4.75
N HIS A 302 12.54 -3.81 -5.11
CA HIS A 302 11.10 -3.68 -5.02
C HIS A 302 10.59 -3.16 -3.66
N GLU A 303 11.13 -3.67 -2.54
CA GLU A 303 10.81 -3.23 -1.19
C GLU A 303 11.65 -1.99 -0.79
N ILE A 304 11.29 -0.81 -1.30
CA ILE A 304 12.02 0.45 -1.07
C ILE A 304 12.15 0.76 0.44
N PHE A 305 11.10 0.48 1.22
CA PHE A 305 11.09 0.66 2.67
C PHE A 305 12.02 -0.31 3.42
N ASN A 306 12.52 -1.34 2.74
CA ASN A 306 13.53 -2.30 3.23
C ASN A 306 14.88 -2.14 2.49
N ALA A 307 15.13 -0.98 1.88
CA ALA A 307 16.40 -0.64 1.24
C ALA A 307 17.50 -0.30 2.28
N GLY A 308 18.69 0.04 1.82
CA GLY A 308 19.76 0.56 2.66
C GLY A 308 19.38 1.89 3.35
N GLU A 309 20.09 2.25 4.42
CA GLU A 309 19.73 3.36 5.31
C GLU A 309 19.55 4.69 4.58
N ALA A 310 20.51 5.09 3.73
CA ALA A 310 20.43 6.35 3.00
C ALA A 310 19.23 6.42 2.05
N VAL A 311 18.86 5.30 1.43
CA VAL A 311 17.69 5.21 0.54
C VAL A 311 16.39 5.33 1.37
N ARG A 312 16.31 4.65 2.51
CA ARG A 312 15.16 4.75 3.42
C ARG A 312 14.99 6.16 3.99
N ASP A 313 16.10 6.82 4.42
CA ASP A 313 16.05 8.20 4.90
C ASP A 313 15.46 9.12 3.82
N SER A 314 15.98 9.05 2.61
CA SER A 314 15.47 9.82 1.46
C SER A 314 13.99 9.51 1.18
N TYR A 315 13.61 8.23 1.22
CA TYR A 315 12.25 7.76 0.96
C TYR A 315 11.24 8.36 1.96
N TYR A 316 11.49 8.20 3.26
CA TYR A 316 10.58 8.71 4.29
C TYR A 316 10.58 10.23 4.35
N ARG A 317 11.74 10.89 4.16
CA ARG A 317 11.81 12.36 4.06
C ARG A 317 10.90 12.90 2.97
N GLN A 318 10.92 12.30 1.78
CA GLN A 318 10.06 12.71 0.67
C GLN A 318 8.57 12.45 0.98
N ILE A 319 8.24 11.32 1.60
CA ILE A 319 6.87 11.03 2.06
C ILE A 319 6.36 12.13 3.00
N PHE A 320 7.11 12.45 4.04
CA PHE A 320 6.65 13.43 5.03
C PHE A 320 6.63 14.86 4.51
N LEU A 321 7.55 15.24 3.61
CA LEU A 321 7.48 16.51 2.89
C LEU A 321 6.22 16.60 2.02
N PHE A 322 5.90 15.55 1.28
CA PHE A 322 4.67 15.48 0.48
C PHE A 322 3.41 15.62 1.34
N LEU A 323 3.32 14.86 2.43
CA LEU A 323 2.18 14.92 3.34
C LEU A 323 2.01 16.30 3.99
N ASN A 324 3.11 16.92 4.41
CA ASN A 324 3.08 18.28 4.95
C ASN A 324 2.59 19.28 3.90
N HIS A 325 3.04 19.16 2.65
CA HIS A 325 2.59 20.03 1.56
C HIS A 325 1.09 19.87 1.29
N VAL A 326 0.57 18.65 1.24
CA VAL A 326 -0.87 18.37 1.04
C VAL A 326 -1.72 19.05 2.10
N TYR A 327 -1.37 18.93 3.38
CA TYR A 327 -2.18 19.51 4.47
C TYR A 327 -2.03 21.03 4.57
N THR A 328 -0.83 21.59 4.36
CA THR A 328 -0.65 23.05 4.34
C THR A 328 -1.43 23.70 3.20
N ALA A 329 -1.50 23.06 2.03
CA ALA A 329 -2.29 23.55 0.90
C ALA A 329 -3.81 23.51 1.21
N GLN A 330 -4.30 22.42 1.82
CA GLN A 330 -5.71 22.33 2.23
C GLN A 330 -6.09 23.33 3.32
N GLU A 331 -5.23 23.58 4.27
CA GLU A 331 -5.46 24.60 5.32
C GLU A 331 -5.59 26.00 4.72
N ARG A 332 -4.71 26.38 3.80
CA ARG A 332 -4.79 27.66 3.09
C ARG A 332 -6.08 27.80 2.29
N MET A 333 -6.48 26.78 1.52
CA MET A 333 -7.73 26.82 0.76
C MET A 333 -8.96 26.94 1.67
N ASN A 334 -8.95 26.30 2.84
CA ASN A 334 -10.04 26.42 3.81
C ASN A 334 -10.09 27.82 4.45
N GLU A 335 -8.94 28.44 4.71
CA GLU A 335 -8.85 29.82 5.19
C GLU A 335 -9.36 30.81 4.15
N GLU A 336 -8.94 30.68 2.89
CA GLU A 336 -9.40 31.52 1.76
C GLU A 336 -10.91 31.40 1.56
N ASN A 337 -11.46 30.18 1.51
CA ASN A 337 -12.92 29.96 1.40
C ASN A 337 -13.67 30.45 2.63
N GLY A 338 -13.10 30.38 3.84
CA GLY A 338 -13.65 30.92 5.06
C GLY A 338 -13.67 32.46 5.08
N TYR A 339 -12.73 33.12 4.42
CA TYR A 339 -12.73 34.58 4.22
C TYR A 339 -13.77 34.99 3.19
N GLU A 340 -13.96 34.27 2.08
CA GLU A 340 -14.99 34.56 1.07
C GLU A 340 -16.39 34.39 1.65
N THR A 341 -16.69 33.35 2.40
CA THR A 341 -17.99 33.16 3.06
C THR A 341 -18.30 34.25 4.08
N LYS A 342 -17.33 34.68 4.89
CA LYS A 342 -17.50 35.78 5.85
C LYS A 342 -17.68 37.14 5.17
N THR A 343 -16.99 37.37 4.05
CA THR A 343 -17.17 38.60 3.25
C THR A 343 -18.51 38.65 2.55
N ASP A 344 -19.05 37.54 2.08
CA ASP A 344 -20.38 37.47 1.46
C ASP A 344 -21.52 37.59 2.49
N GLU A 345 -21.35 37.03 3.69
CA GLU A 345 -22.28 37.30 4.81
C GLU A 345 -22.25 38.77 5.25
N ALA A 346 -21.07 39.38 5.36
CA ALA A 346 -20.95 40.80 5.69
C ALA A 346 -21.56 41.70 4.60
N ARG A 347 -21.41 41.37 3.31
CA ARG A 347 -22.06 42.10 2.19
C ARG A 347 -23.58 41.96 2.20
N LYS A 348 -24.12 40.77 2.57
CA LYS A 348 -25.56 40.57 2.75
C LYS A 348 -26.14 41.40 3.90
N ILE A 349 -25.38 41.52 4.99
CA ILE A 349 -25.80 42.36 6.16
C ILE A 349 -25.75 43.86 5.82
N LEU A 350 -24.76 44.31 5.04
CA LEU A 350 -24.61 45.71 4.63
C LEU A 350 -25.51 46.10 3.46
N GLY A 351 -26.06 45.17 2.70
CA GLY A 351 -26.97 45.40 1.58
C GLY A 351 -28.46 45.43 1.98
N THR A 352 -28.78 45.34 3.26
CA THR A 352 -30.15 45.37 3.83
C THR A 352 -30.41 46.61 4.67
N VAL A 353 -29.69 47.75 4.41
CA VAL A 353 -29.97 49.07 5.00
C VAL A 353 -30.42 50.03 3.90
#